data_2a0eb4ff1bbfb9eaa551e34420d9c487
#
_entry.id   2a0eb4ff1bbfb9eaa551e34420d9c487
#
_cell.length_a   1.000
_cell.length_b   1.000
_cell.length_c   1.000
_cell.angle_alpha   90.00
_cell.angle_beta   90.00
_cell.angle_gamma   90.00
#
_symmetry.space_group_name_H-M   'P 1'
#
loop_
_entity.id
_entity.type
_entity.pdbx_description
1 polymer ?
#
loop_
_entity_poly.entity_id
_entity_poly.type
_entity_poly.pdbx_seq_one_letter_code
_entity_poly.pdbx_strand_id
1 'polypeptide(L)'
;MRYSKQRELVMQTVERLCDHPTAEEIYDKAAQECPNLSLGTVYRNLNSLVEAGRVRRVSIPGKADRFDHTLPWHSHLYCTVCGGVTDADGDGKQVMELVKNQKGRVQDCAVVLLGVCEECCRRQDAEVAAAKQA
;
A
#
# COMPACT_ATOMS: atom_id res chain seq x y z
N MET A 1 10.48 22.76 -13.02
CA MET A 1 10.25 23.42 -11.73
C MET A 1 8.86 23.19 -11.20
N ARG A 2 7.81 23.45 -12.01
CA ARG A 2 6.44 23.17 -11.62
C ARG A 2 6.22 21.69 -11.28
N TYR A 3 6.79 20.81 -12.09
CA TYR A 3 6.72 19.36 -11.85
C TYR A 3 7.42 18.91 -10.57
N SER A 4 8.54 19.57 -10.21
CA SER A 4 9.28 19.21 -9.01
C SER A 4 8.52 19.56 -7.74
N LYS A 5 7.78 20.68 -7.72
CA LYS A 5 6.97 21.09 -6.57
C LYS A 5 5.77 20.17 -6.38
N GLN A 6 5.10 19.80 -7.47
CA GLN A 6 3.95 18.89 -7.41
C GLN A 6 4.40 17.49 -7.01
N ARG A 7 5.54 17.01 -7.52
CA ARG A 7 6.10 15.73 -7.13
C ARG A 7 6.43 15.68 -5.66
N GLU A 8 7.06 16.74 -5.14
CA GLU A 8 7.41 16.81 -3.73
C GLU A 8 6.16 16.86 -2.85
N LEU A 9 5.12 17.58 -3.26
CA LEU A 9 3.84 17.60 -2.57
C LEU A 9 3.21 16.20 -2.53
N VAL A 10 3.25 15.47 -3.64
CA VAL A 10 2.74 14.08 -3.71
C VAL A 10 3.53 13.20 -2.74
N MET A 11 4.87 13.31 -2.77
CA MET A 11 5.74 12.53 -1.85
C MET A 11 5.42 12.81 -0.39
N GLN A 12 5.33 14.09 -0.02
CA GLN A 12 5.00 14.50 1.35
C GLN A 12 3.63 13.98 1.76
N THR A 13 2.68 13.97 0.84
CA THR A 13 1.33 13.48 1.11
C THR A 13 1.32 11.97 1.38
N VAL A 14 2.09 11.21 0.62
CA VAL A 14 2.27 9.76 0.88
C VAL A 14 2.83 9.55 2.29
N GLU A 15 3.85 10.30 2.66
CA GLU A 15 4.47 10.20 3.99
C GLU A 15 3.50 10.57 5.12
N ARG A 16 2.70 11.62 4.92
CA ARG A 16 1.74 12.08 5.93
C ARG A 16 0.58 11.13 6.15
N LEU A 17 0.10 10.49 5.08
CA LEU A 17 -1.05 9.59 5.18
C LEU A 17 -0.72 8.25 5.82
N CYS A 18 0.52 7.80 5.78
CA CYS A 18 1.07 6.64 6.50
C CYS A 18 0.37 5.28 6.31
N ASP A 19 -0.91 5.24 6.01
CA ASP A 19 -1.75 4.03 6.00
C ASP A 19 -1.89 3.40 4.62
N HIS A 20 -0.83 3.39 3.83
CA HIS A 20 -0.82 2.82 2.48
C HIS A 20 -1.92 3.44 1.61
N PRO A 21 -1.85 4.75 1.33
CA PRO A 21 -2.92 5.45 0.63
C PRO A 21 -3.04 5.04 -0.84
N THR A 22 -4.26 5.13 -1.37
CA THR A 22 -4.51 5.05 -2.81
C THR A 22 -4.16 6.38 -3.48
N ALA A 23 -4.05 6.37 -4.81
CA ALA A 23 -3.82 7.61 -5.56
C ALA A 23 -4.95 8.64 -5.34
N GLU A 24 -6.19 8.17 -5.23
CA GLU A 24 -7.34 9.05 -4.97
C GLU A 24 -7.27 9.70 -3.60
N GLU A 25 -6.89 8.95 -2.57
CA GLU A 25 -6.71 9.48 -1.22
C GLU A 25 -5.58 10.52 -1.20
N ILE A 26 -4.48 10.24 -1.90
CA ILE A 26 -3.37 11.17 -2.04
C ILE A 26 -3.82 12.44 -2.75
N TYR A 27 -4.58 12.29 -3.84
CA TYR A 27 -5.14 13.42 -4.58
C TYR A 27 -6.04 14.29 -3.70
N ASP A 28 -6.97 13.68 -2.99
CA ASP A 28 -7.92 14.40 -2.13
C ASP A 28 -7.18 15.25 -1.08
N LYS A 29 -6.12 14.72 -0.52
CA LYS A 29 -5.31 15.44 0.48
C LYS A 29 -4.45 16.53 -0.16
N ALA A 30 -3.72 16.19 -1.22
CA ALA A 30 -2.80 17.13 -1.88
C ALA A 30 -3.53 18.27 -2.59
N ALA A 31 -4.71 18.03 -3.13
CA ALA A 31 -5.51 19.06 -3.81
C ALA A 31 -5.95 20.17 -2.86
N GLN A 32 -6.01 19.92 -1.55
CA GLN A 32 -6.30 20.96 -0.55
C GLN A 32 -5.20 22.03 -0.52
N GLU A 33 -3.95 21.64 -0.76
CA GLU A 33 -2.82 22.56 -0.79
C GLU A 33 -2.53 23.08 -2.21
N CYS A 34 -2.93 22.35 -3.23
CA CYS A 34 -2.71 22.71 -4.64
C CYS A 34 -4.00 22.50 -5.44
N PRO A 35 -4.90 23.51 -5.49
CA PRO A 35 -6.20 23.35 -6.15
C PRO A 35 -6.13 23.02 -7.64
N ASN A 36 -5.02 23.34 -8.29
CA ASN A 36 -4.82 23.07 -9.73
C ASN A 36 -4.30 21.65 -10.01
N LEU A 37 -4.02 20.89 -8.96
CA LEU A 37 -3.52 19.53 -9.11
C LEU A 37 -4.62 18.62 -9.66
N SER A 38 -4.31 17.83 -10.70
CA SER A 38 -5.24 16.86 -11.24
C SER A 38 -4.89 15.45 -10.77
N LEU A 39 -5.87 14.56 -10.78
CA LEU A 39 -5.66 13.15 -10.46
C LEU A 39 -4.64 12.51 -11.41
N GLY A 40 -4.71 12.84 -12.70
CA GLY A 40 -3.73 12.37 -13.69
C GLY A 40 -2.30 12.78 -13.36
N THR A 41 -2.11 14.00 -12.85
CA THR A 41 -0.80 14.48 -12.41
C THR A 41 -0.32 13.71 -11.19
N VAL A 42 -1.21 13.39 -10.26
CA VAL A 42 -0.86 12.55 -9.09
C VAL A 42 -0.37 11.18 -9.56
N TYR A 43 -1.07 10.51 -10.47
CA TYR A 43 -0.65 9.22 -11.01
C TYR A 43 0.72 9.31 -11.70
N ARG A 44 0.95 10.33 -12.52
CA ARG A 44 2.25 10.50 -13.20
C ARG A 44 3.38 10.69 -12.20
N ASN A 45 3.15 11.50 -11.16
CA ASN A 45 4.17 11.72 -10.12
C ASN A 45 4.41 10.47 -9.28
N LEU A 46 3.35 9.73 -8.94
CA LEU A 46 3.51 8.45 -8.22
C LEU A 46 4.31 7.45 -9.05
N ASN A 47 4.03 7.34 -10.35
CA ASN A 47 4.80 6.46 -11.23
C ASN A 47 6.27 6.86 -11.26
N SER A 48 6.57 8.15 -11.34
CA SER A 48 7.95 8.66 -11.31
C SER A 48 8.65 8.35 -9.98
N LEU A 49 7.93 8.50 -8.87
CA LEU A 49 8.48 8.20 -7.54
C LEU A 49 8.75 6.69 -7.36
N VAL A 50 7.89 5.85 -7.90
CA VAL A 50 8.08 4.40 -7.88
C VAL A 50 9.31 4.02 -8.73
N GLU A 51 9.43 4.57 -9.94
CA GLU A 51 10.58 4.34 -10.81
C GLU A 51 11.89 4.81 -10.16
N ALA A 52 11.84 5.91 -9.41
CA ALA A 52 12.99 6.44 -8.70
C ALA A 52 13.31 5.68 -7.41
N GLY A 53 12.51 4.70 -7.03
CA GLY A 53 12.71 3.91 -5.81
C GLY A 53 12.40 4.66 -4.51
N ARG A 54 11.64 5.76 -4.59
CA ARG A 54 11.26 6.57 -3.41
C ARG A 54 9.95 6.13 -2.77
N VAL A 55 9.11 5.44 -3.52
CA VAL A 55 7.81 4.95 -3.07
C VAL A 55 7.65 3.53 -3.61
N ARG A 56 7.05 2.65 -2.83
CA ARG A 56 6.66 1.32 -3.27
C ARG A 56 5.20 1.31 -3.68
N ARG A 57 4.91 0.66 -4.80
CA ARG A 57 3.54 0.35 -5.19
C ARG A 57 3.14 -0.98 -4.59
N VAL A 58 2.00 -1.02 -3.92
CA VAL A 58 1.40 -2.24 -3.37
C VAL A 58 0.18 -2.56 -4.22
N SER A 59 0.29 -3.60 -5.05
CA SER A 59 -0.79 -4.01 -5.95
C SER A 59 -1.70 -5.00 -5.24
N ILE A 60 -2.96 -4.62 -5.05
CA ILE A 60 -3.97 -5.46 -4.42
C ILE A 60 -4.82 -6.10 -5.52
N PRO A 61 -4.92 -7.43 -5.60
CA PRO A 61 -5.72 -8.07 -6.64
C PRO A 61 -7.16 -7.56 -6.68
N GLY A 62 -7.58 -7.05 -7.84
CA GLY A 62 -8.94 -6.57 -8.05
C GLY A 62 -9.30 -5.26 -7.36
N LYS A 63 -8.33 -4.56 -6.75
CA LYS A 63 -8.53 -3.31 -6.03
C LYS A 63 -7.54 -2.27 -6.51
N ALA A 64 -7.75 -1.01 -6.09
CA ALA A 64 -6.83 0.08 -6.42
C ALA A 64 -5.46 -0.16 -5.79
N ASP A 65 -4.40 0.23 -6.51
CA ASP A 65 -3.05 0.19 -5.99
C ASP A 65 -2.91 1.10 -4.76
N ARG A 66 -2.06 0.68 -3.83
CA ARG A 66 -1.68 1.47 -2.66
C ARG A 66 -0.22 1.89 -2.80
N PHE A 67 0.17 2.91 -2.06
CA PHE A 67 1.53 3.45 -2.12
C PHE A 67 2.11 3.53 -0.73
N ASP A 68 3.38 3.12 -0.61
CA ASP A 68 4.05 3.02 0.68
C ASP A 68 5.40 3.72 0.61
N HIS A 69 5.68 4.56 1.59
CA HIS A 69 6.95 5.27 1.70
C HIS A 69 8.04 4.45 2.40
N THR A 70 7.68 3.32 2.99
CA THR A 70 8.63 2.42 3.67
C THR A 70 9.34 1.56 2.63
N LEU A 71 10.61 1.84 2.38
CA LEU A 71 11.37 1.24 1.30
C LEU A 71 11.91 -0.17 1.58
N PRO A 72 12.37 -0.53 2.80
CA PRO A 72 12.79 -1.90 3.06
C PRO A 72 11.68 -2.90 2.75
N TRP A 73 12.07 -4.03 2.14
CA TRP A 73 11.09 -5.04 1.73
C TRP A 73 10.27 -5.53 2.93
N HIS A 74 8.98 -5.59 2.75
CA HIS A 74 8.06 -6.19 3.72
C HIS A 74 6.82 -6.67 2.96
N SER A 75 6.10 -7.61 3.53
CA SER A 75 4.83 -8.07 3.00
C SER A 75 3.70 -7.22 3.56
N HIS A 76 2.54 -7.34 2.94
CA HIS A 76 1.35 -6.59 3.33
C HIS A 76 0.17 -7.55 3.52
N LEU A 77 -0.75 -7.18 4.40
CA LEU A 77 -2.01 -7.86 4.58
C LEU A 77 -3.14 -6.93 4.14
N TYR A 78 -3.92 -7.36 3.15
CA TYR A 78 -5.16 -6.69 2.76
C TYR A 78 -6.32 -7.34 3.51
N CYS A 79 -7.06 -6.52 4.27
CA CYS A 79 -8.22 -7.00 5.01
C CYS A 79 -9.45 -7.02 4.11
N THR A 80 -10.03 -8.20 3.93
CA THR A 80 -11.22 -8.38 3.09
C THR A 80 -12.49 -7.83 3.76
N VAL A 81 -12.43 -7.52 5.05
CA VAL A 81 -13.56 -6.98 5.82
C VAL A 81 -13.58 -5.45 5.77
N CYS A 82 -12.50 -4.80 6.19
CA CYS A 82 -12.46 -3.33 6.26
C CYS A 82 -11.79 -2.66 5.06
N GLY A 83 -11.10 -3.43 4.19
CA GLY A 83 -10.38 -2.89 3.04
C GLY A 83 -9.06 -2.20 3.39
N GLY A 84 -8.64 -2.26 4.64
CA GLY A 84 -7.38 -1.66 5.07
C GLY A 84 -6.18 -2.52 4.68
N VAL A 85 -5.02 -1.88 4.58
CA VAL A 85 -3.75 -2.56 4.33
C VAL A 85 -2.83 -2.30 5.51
N THR A 86 -2.25 -3.37 6.03
CA THR A 86 -1.27 -3.31 7.12
C THR A 86 -0.01 -4.03 6.72
N ASP A 87 1.10 -3.68 7.36
CA ASP A 87 2.35 -4.42 7.18
C ASP A 87 2.20 -5.81 7.80
N ALA A 88 2.71 -6.81 7.11
CA ALA A 88 2.73 -8.17 7.61
C ALA A 88 4.17 -8.59 7.89
N ASP A 89 4.33 -9.49 8.85
CA ASP A 89 5.64 -10.05 9.18
C ASP A 89 6.09 -11.01 8.07
N GLY A 90 7.38 -11.12 7.90
CA GLY A 90 7.96 -12.02 6.93
C GLY A 90 9.28 -11.52 6.38
N ASP A 91 10.06 -12.44 5.85
CA ASP A 91 11.36 -12.14 5.25
C ASP A 91 11.31 -12.44 3.76
N GLY A 92 11.65 -11.44 2.95
CA GLY A 92 11.75 -11.59 1.50
C GLY A 92 12.69 -12.72 1.07
N LYS A 93 13.70 -13.01 1.85
CA LYS A 93 14.63 -14.10 1.58
C LYS A 93 13.93 -15.45 1.59
N GLN A 94 12.97 -15.66 2.50
CA GLN A 94 12.20 -16.90 2.56
C GLN A 94 11.36 -17.10 1.30
N VAL A 95 10.75 -16.04 0.79
CA VAL A 95 9.96 -16.09 -0.44
C VAL A 95 10.88 -16.36 -1.64
N MET A 96 12.01 -15.68 -1.74
CA MET A 96 12.97 -15.89 -2.82
C MET A 96 13.53 -17.31 -2.83
N GLU A 97 13.68 -17.92 -1.66
CA GLU A 97 14.13 -19.32 -1.54
C GLU A 97 13.09 -20.28 -2.15
N LEU A 98 11.81 -20.00 -1.99
CA LEU A 98 10.74 -20.84 -2.55
C LEU A 98 10.72 -20.82 -4.08
N VAL A 99 11.24 -19.75 -4.70
CA VAL A 99 11.17 -19.56 -6.16
C VAL A 99 12.53 -19.68 -6.85
N LYS A 100 13.57 -20.10 -6.14
CA LYS A 100 14.95 -20.17 -6.67
C LYS A 100 15.12 -21.07 -7.88
N ASN A 101 14.27 -22.08 -8.03
CA ASN A 101 14.37 -23.07 -9.10
C ASN A 101 13.51 -22.71 -10.33
N GLN A 102 13.08 -21.46 -10.44
CA GLN A 102 12.32 -21.02 -11.60
C GLN A 102 13.20 -20.93 -12.85
N LYS A 103 12.58 -21.19 -14.00
CA LYS A 103 13.21 -20.90 -15.29
C LYS A 103 13.24 -19.38 -15.47
N GLY A 104 14.37 -18.83 -15.89
CA GLY A 104 14.54 -17.39 -15.99
C GLY A 104 15.15 -16.80 -14.72
N ARG A 105 15.08 -15.49 -14.59
CA ARG A 105 15.69 -14.76 -13.47
C ARG A 105 14.62 -14.06 -12.66
N VAL A 106 14.49 -14.42 -11.39
CA VAL A 106 13.64 -13.69 -10.45
C VAL A 106 14.48 -12.56 -9.86
N GLN A 107 14.03 -11.32 -10.04
CA GLN A 107 14.75 -10.14 -9.57
C GLN A 107 14.20 -9.59 -8.26
N ASP A 108 12.91 -9.74 -8.04
CA ASP A 108 12.24 -9.23 -6.86
C ASP A 108 10.93 -9.98 -6.66
N CYS A 109 10.28 -9.77 -5.52
CA CYS A 109 8.96 -10.34 -5.25
C CYS A 109 8.10 -9.33 -4.50
N ALA A 110 6.79 -9.47 -4.66
CA ALA A 110 5.80 -8.72 -3.89
C ALA A 110 4.84 -9.73 -3.28
N VAL A 111 4.56 -9.59 -2.01
CA VAL A 111 3.67 -10.50 -1.29
C VAL A 111 2.54 -9.69 -0.66
N VAL A 112 1.32 -10.01 -1.05
CA VAL A 112 0.11 -9.46 -0.46
C VAL A 112 -0.72 -10.63 0.05
N LEU A 113 -0.91 -10.67 1.36
CA LEU A 113 -1.77 -11.64 2.01
C LEU A 113 -3.20 -11.13 2.00
N LEU A 114 -4.14 -12.00 1.74
CA LEU A 114 -5.57 -11.66 1.73
C LEU A 114 -6.21 -12.34 2.94
N GLY A 115 -6.80 -11.55 3.81
CA GLY A 115 -7.37 -12.13 5.03
C GLY A 115 -8.12 -11.09 5.84
N VAL A 116 -8.07 -11.22 7.15
CA VAL A 116 -8.78 -10.35 8.09
C VAL A 116 -7.75 -9.74 9.04
N CYS A 117 -7.75 -8.41 9.16
CA CYS A 117 -6.80 -7.71 10.02
C CYS A 117 -7.08 -7.99 11.50
N GLU A 118 -6.10 -7.70 12.34
CA GLU A 118 -6.17 -7.97 13.79
C GLU A 118 -7.40 -7.33 14.44
N GLU A 119 -7.69 -6.08 14.10
CA GLU A 119 -8.86 -5.38 14.65
C GLU A 119 -10.19 -6.01 14.23
N CYS A 120 -10.32 -6.38 12.96
CA CYS A 120 -11.53 -7.05 12.48
C CYS A 120 -11.66 -8.44 13.09
N CYS A 121 -10.55 -9.16 13.29
CA CYS A 121 -10.56 -10.42 14.02
C CYS A 121 -11.10 -10.23 15.43
N ARG A 122 -10.64 -9.21 16.15
CA ARG A 122 -11.13 -8.92 17.51
C ARG A 122 -12.61 -8.60 17.53
N ARG A 123 -13.11 -7.83 16.55
CA ARG A 123 -14.54 -7.52 16.43
C ARG A 123 -15.36 -8.78 16.18
N GLN A 124 -14.92 -9.63 15.27
CA GLN A 124 -15.61 -10.90 14.96
C GLN A 124 -15.64 -11.81 16.18
N ASP A 125 -14.53 -11.93 16.89
CA ASP A 125 -14.44 -12.76 18.09
C ASP A 125 -15.37 -12.22 19.21
N ALA A 126 -15.44 -10.91 19.36
CA ALA A 126 -16.33 -10.28 20.33
C ALA A 126 -17.81 -10.53 19.98
N GLU A 127 -18.16 -10.45 18.69
CA GLU A 127 -19.53 -10.74 18.22
C GLU A 127 -19.90 -12.20 18.47
N VAL A 128 -18.99 -13.13 18.21
CA VAL A 128 -19.20 -14.57 18.47
C VAL A 128 -19.37 -14.81 19.96
N ALA A 129 -18.55 -14.18 20.82
CA ALA A 129 -18.66 -14.32 22.26
C ALA A 129 -19.99 -13.76 22.77
N ALA A 130 -20.42 -12.60 22.26
CA ALA A 130 -21.71 -11.98 22.62
C ALA A 130 -22.89 -12.87 22.20
N ALA A 131 -22.84 -13.47 20.98
CA ALA A 131 -23.87 -14.36 20.50
C ALA A 131 -23.99 -15.63 21.36
N LYS A 132 -22.87 -16.14 21.89
CA LYS A 132 -22.88 -17.32 22.77
C LYS A 132 -23.45 -17.05 24.15
N GLN A 133 -23.46 -15.77 24.58
CA GLN A 133 -23.99 -15.36 25.88
C GLN A 133 -25.50 -15.02 25.83
N ALA A 134 -26.06 -14.92 24.63
CA ALA A 134 -27.48 -14.57 24.44
C ALA A 134 -28.43 -15.78 24.65
#